data_87aaf015491bb9ed4138a4350d3cea76
#
_entry.id   87aaf015491bb9ed4138a4350d3cea76
#
_cell.length_a   1.000
_cell.length_b   1.000
_cell.length_c   1.000
_cell.angle_alpha   90.00
_cell.angle_beta   90.00
_cell.angle_gamma   90.00
#
_symmetry.space_group_name_H-M   'P 1'
#
loop_
_entity.id
_entity.type
_entity.pdbx_description
1 polymer ?
#
loop_
_entity_poly.entity_id
_entity_poly.type
_entity_poly.pdbx_seq_one_letter_code
_entity_poly.pdbx_strand_id
1 'polypeptide(L)'
;GRVYWDVLERERRGDYLGDTVQVIPHITNEIKRRIKNVNKSNKFDVVITEVGGTVGDIEGQPFYEAIRQMVLEEGKSNSIIIHTTLLPFIDAAGEIKTKPTQHSVMTLRAIGLDPDILVCRTQLNHHLTNKTRKKLALFCNVESDNVFESPDVDTIYEIPLVLYNQGFDKKITKLLGIKKTKKHTKIKYLDKAIKTYKSPKKSVTIAICGKYNSLHDAYKSILEAFIHAGIENDAKVNIKWIDTEDFERKLNYSVFKNIDGILIPGGFGYRGIEGKILATQHARENNIPFLGICLGMQLFFDFSEEGMAE
;
A
#
# COMPACT_ATOMS: atom_id res chain seq x y z
N GLY A 1 3.07 10.63 14.32
CA GLY A 1 3.81 10.95 15.54
C GLY A 1 4.92 11.97 15.33
N ARG A 2 5.82 11.75 14.34
CA ARG A 2 7.03 12.56 14.17
C ARG A 2 6.78 14.05 13.86
N VAL A 3 5.70 14.38 13.16
CA VAL A 3 5.30 15.78 12.92
C VAL A 3 5.08 16.51 14.23
N TYR A 4 4.30 15.91 15.13
CA TYR A 4 4.02 16.48 16.44
C TYR A 4 5.27 16.54 17.31
N TRP A 5 6.07 15.49 17.28
CA TRP A 5 7.33 15.44 18.03
C TRP A 5 8.27 16.58 17.65
N ASP A 6 8.50 16.81 16.35
CA ASP A 6 9.40 17.87 15.89
C ASP A 6 8.89 19.28 16.31
N VAL A 7 7.58 19.50 16.33
CA VAL A 7 7.00 20.78 16.79
C VAL A 7 7.18 20.94 18.30
N LEU A 8 6.92 19.90 19.09
CA LEU A 8 7.11 19.92 20.54
C LEU A 8 8.58 20.10 20.92
N GLU A 9 9.52 19.48 20.20
CA GLU A 9 10.95 19.69 20.45
C GLU A 9 11.38 21.13 20.17
N ARG A 10 10.87 21.75 19.09
CA ARG A 10 11.13 23.17 18.78
C ARG A 10 10.57 24.08 19.86
N GLU A 11 9.36 23.81 20.35
CA GLU A 11 8.76 24.57 21.44
C GLU A 11 9.66 24.51 22.67
N ARG A 12 10.10 23.32 23.09
CA ARG A 12 10.98 23.13 24.26
C ARG A 12 12.34 23.81 24.10
N ARG A 13 12.86 23.94 22.88
CA ARG A 13 14.11 24.67 22.60
C ARG A 13 13.93 26.19 22.54
N GLY A 14 12.69 26.68 22.57
CA GLY A 14 12.39 28.10 22.45
C GLY A 14 12.42 28.63 21.02
N ASP A 15 12.36 27.75 20.00
CA ASP A 15 12.42 28.15 18.58
C ASP A 15 11.22 29.05 18.18
N TYR A 16 10.15 29.08 18.96
CA TYR A 16 8.95 29.89 18.74
C TYR A 16 8.94 31.19 19.54
N LEU A 17 10.05 31.56 20.20
CA LEU A 17 10.26 32.84 20.86
C LEU A 17 9.17 33.25 21.88
N GLY A 18 8.49 32.29 22.50
CA GLY A 18 7.43 32.51 23.47
C GLY A 18 6.01 32.57 22.88
N ASP A 19 5.85 32.36 21.58
CA ASP A 19 4.53 32.24 20.96
C ASP A 19 3.79 31.02 21.46
N THR A 20 2.47 31.10 21.55
CA THR A 20 1.61 29.95 21.87
C THR A 20 1.60 28.97 20.71
N VAL A 21 2.15 27.75 20.92
CA VAL A 21 2.17 26.71 19.90
C VAL A 21 0.81 26.05 19.79
N GLN A 22 0.27 25.99 18.57
CA GLN A 22 -1.05 25.48 18.25
C GLN A 22 -1.01 24.50 17.06
N VAL A 23 -2.08 23.74 16.86
CA VAL A 23 -2.21 22.89 15.66
C VAL A 23 -2.12 23.74 14.40
N ILE A 24 -2.86 24.86 14.36
CA ILE A 24 -2.77 25.88 13.33
C ILE A 24 -2.09 27.11 13.95
N PRO A 25 -0.97 27.58 13.42
CA PRO A 25 -0.31 27.17 12.18
C PRO A 25 0.85 26.16 12.36
N HIS A 26 1.26 25.80 13.57
CA HIS A 26 2.56 25.15 13.80
C HIS A 26 2.62 23.71 13.28
N ILE A 27 1.62 22.88 13.60
CA ILE A 27 1.53 21.49 13.08
C ILE A 27 1.24 21.50 11.56
N THR A 28 0.32 22.36 11.11
CA THR A 28 -0.01 22.45 9.67
C THR A 28 1.18 22.92 8.86
N ASN A 29 1.96 23.91 9.36
CA ASN A 29 3.19 24.35 8.69
C ASN A 29 4.25 23.27 8.62
N GLU A 30 4.41 22.45 9.65
CA GLU A 30 5.33 21.32 9.65
C GLU A 30 4.91 20.25 8.64
N ILE A 31 3.61 19.95 8.53
CA ILE A 31 3.08 19.04 7.50
C ILE A 31 3.40 19.59 6.10
N LYS A 32 3.05 20.84 5.83
CA LYS A 32 3.33 21.51 4.54
C LYS A 32 4.83 21.50 4.21
N ARG A 33 5.67 21.82 5.19
CA ARG A 33 7.13 21.80 5.04
C ARG A 33 7.63 20.40 4.60
N ARG A 34 7.11 19.33 5.20
CA ARG A 34 7.50 17.97 4.84
C ARG A 34 7.07 17.60 3.43
N ILE A 35 5.86 17.95 3.02
CA ILE A 35 5.37 17.73 1.66
C ILE A 35 6.25 18.48 0.66
N LYS A 36 6.51 19.77 0.88
CA LYS A 36 7.37 20.60 0.01
C LYS A 36 8.81 20.09 -0.05
N ASN A 37 9.33 19.54 1.04
CA ASN A 37 10.69 18.99 1.08
C ASN A 37 10.92 17.77 0.17
N VAL A 38 9.87 17.04 -0.21
CA VAL A 38 9.99 15.92 -1.17
C VAL A 38 10.58 16.40 -2.49
N ASN A 39 10.26 17.64 -2.90
CA ASN A 39 10.78 18.23 -4.14
C ASN A 39 11.70 19.42 -3.92
N LYS A 40 12.36 19.53 -2.77
CA LYS A 40 13.28 20.65 -2.46
C LYS A 40 14.38 20.86 -3.51
N SER A 41 14.77 19.77 -4.20
CA SER A 41 15.80 19.82 -5.26
C SER A 41 15.23 20.05 -6.67
N ASN A 42 13.93 20.31 -6.81
CA ASN A 42 13.22 20.46 -8.10
C ASN A 42 13.48 19.32 -9.10
N LYS A 43 13.60 18.11 -8.59
CA LYS A 43 13.86 16.89 -9.40
C LYS A 43 12.60 16.25 -9.95
N PHE A 44 11.45 16.58 -9.40
CA PHE A 44 10.18 15.94 -9.74
C PHE A 44 9.20 16.95 -10.33
N ASP A 45 8.56 16.58 -11.43
CA ASP A 45 7.50 17.41 -12.04
C ASP A 45 6.18 17.29 -11.27
N VAL A 46 5.96 16.16 -10.56
CA VAL A 46 4.75 15.88 -9.79
C VAL A 46 5.12 15.26 -8.46
N VAL A 47 4.49 15.72 -7.39
CA VAL A 47 4.53 15.12 -6.05
C VAL A 47 3.14 14.59 -5.74
N ILE A 48 3.06 13.32 -5.37
CA ILE A 48 1.81 12.67 -4.93
C ILE A 48 1.87 12.53 -3.41
N THR A 49 0.91 13.15 -2.72
CA THR A 49 0.75 13.03 -1.27
C THR A 49 -0.52 12.25 -0.97
N GLU A 50 -0.39 11.16 -0.25
CA GLU A 50 -1.52 10.35 0.22
C GLU A 50 -1.84 10.73 1.67
N VAL A 51 -3.13 10.94 1.94
CA VAL A 51 -3.68 11.10 3.28
C VAL A 51 -4.56 9.91 3.57
N GLY A 52 -4.11 9.05 4.48
CA GLY A 52 -4.81 7.84 4.87
C GLY A 52 -5.96 8.09 5.84
N GLY A 53 -6.76 7.07 6.07
CA GLY A 53 -7.93 7.10 6.93
C GLY A 53 -9.20 7.58 6.22
N THR A 54 -10.30 7.61 6.97
CA THR A 54 -11.59 8.09 6.47
C THR A 54 -11.67 9.60 6.63
N VAL A 55 -12.19 10.28 5.60
CA VAL A 55 -12.43 11.73 5.69
C VAL A 55 -13.43 12.02 6.80
N GLY A 56 -13.02 12.87 7.74
CA GLY A 56 -13.79 13.20 8.94
C GLY A 56 -13.22 12.62 10.22
N ASP A 57 -12.28 11.69 10.15
CA ASP A 57 -11.59 11.17 11.32
C ASP A 57 -10.80 12.30 12.02
N ILE A 58 -10.86 12.32 13.34
CA ILE A 58 -10.25 13.38 14.18
C ILE A 58 -8.75 13.48 13.95
N GLU A 59 -8.06 12.36 13.88
CA GLU A 59 -6.61 12.28 13.66
C GLU A 59 -6.17 12.77 12.28
N GLY A 60 -7.08 12.80 11.31
CA GLY A 60 -6.85 13.31 9.95
C GLY A 60 -6.95 14.83 9.83
N GLN A 61 -7.67 15.49 10.75
CA GLN A 61 -8.01 16.91 10.63
C GLN A 61 -6.82 17.84 10.38
N PRO A 62 -5.68 17.77 11.09
CA PRO A 62 -4.54 18.63 10.84
C PRO A 62 -3.92 18.44 9.45
N PHE A 63 -4.00 17.24 8.90
CA PHE A 63 -3.51 16.93 7.55
C PHE A 63 -4.42 17.52 6.49
N TYR A 64 -5.73 17.38 6.63
CA TYR A 64 -6.69 17.98 5.71
C TYR A 64 -6.58 19.51 5.72
N GLU A 65 -6.45 20.12 6.91
CA GLU A 65 -6.25 21.55 7.02
C GLU A 65 -4.94 22.01 6.37
N ALA A 66 -3.84 21.27 6.55
CA ALA A 66 -2.58 21.56 5.88
C ALA A 66 -2.71 21.48 4.35
N ILE A 67 -3.42 20.46 3.82
CA ILE A 67 -3.69 20.33 2.39
C ILE A 67 -4.55 21.48 1.88
N ARG A 68 -5.60 21.87 2.63
CA ARG A 68 -6.45 23.01 2.26
C ARG A 68 -5.62 24.29 2.13
N GLN A 69 -4.73 24.54 3.08
CA GLN A 69 -3.80 25.68 3.02
C GLN A 69 -2.86 25.58 1.82
N MET A 70 -2.30 24.37 1.55
CA MET A 70 -1.43 24.17 0.38
C MET A 70 -2.14 24.42 -0.94
N VAL A 71 -3.38 23.95 -1.11
CA VAL A 71 -4.18 24.22 -2.32
C VAL A 71 -4.39 25.72 -2.52
N LEU A 72 -4.60 26.45 -1.42
CA LEU A 72 -4.72 27.92 -1.46
C LEU A 72 -3.40 28.60 -1.82
N GLU A 73 -2.28 28.15 -1.23
CA GLU A 73 -0.94 28.72 -1.44
C GLU A 73 -0.39 28.44 -2.85
N GLU A 74 -0.52 27.21 -3.34
CA GLU A 74 0.03 26.80 -4.64
C GLU A 74 -0.91 27.14 -5.82
N GLY A 75 -2.19 27.33 -5.54
CA GLY A 75 -3.22 27.59 -6.53
C GLY A 75 -3.75 26.33 -7.22
N LYS A 76 -4.99 26.42 -7.71
CA LYS A 76 -5.70 25.32 -8.37
C LYS A 76 -5.05 24.79 -9.65
N SER A 77 -4.21 25.57 -10.31
CA SER A 77 -3.47 25.13 -11.50
C SER A 77 -2.31 24.18 -11.18
N ASN A 78 -1.82 24.23 -9.94
CA ASN A 78 -0.65 23.46 -9.48
C ASN A 78 -1.00 22.33 -8.52
N SER A 79 -2.27 22.17 -8.16
CA SER A 79 -2.73 21.14 -7.24
C SER A 79 -4.07 20.55 -7.68
N ILE A 80 -4.23 19.24 -7.52
CA ILE A 80 -5.49 18.53 -7.74
C ILE A 80 -5.80 17.64 -6.55
N ILE A 81 -7.07 17.56 -6.22
CA ILE A 81 -7.58 16.67 -5.16
C ILE A 81 -8.23 15.45 -5.80
N ILE A 82 -7.63 14.30 -5.55
CA ILE A 82 -8.16 13.00 -5.96
C ILE A 82 -8.77 12.34 -4.74
N HIS A 83 -10.09 12.13 -4.77
CA HIS A 83 -10.80 11.51 -3.66
C HIS A 83 -11.17 10.07 -3.98
N THR A 84 -10.65 9.13 -3.18
CA THR A 84 -10.96 7.70 -3.31
C THR A 84 -12.13 7.33 -2.42
N THR A 85 -13.15 6.69 -2.98
CA THR A 85 -14.37 6.32 -2.26
C THR A 85 -14.79 4.88 -2.55
N LEU A 86 -15.68 4.35 -1.72
CA LEU A 86 -16.28 3.03 -1.91
C LEU A 86 -17.70 3.16 -2.47
N LEU A 87 -18.01 2.37 -3.48
CA LEU A 87 -19.35 2.17 -4.02
C LEU A 87 -19.80 0.74 -3.71
N PRO A 88 -20.41 0.50 -2.55
CA PRO A 88 -20.85 -0.85 -2.21
C PRO A 88 -22.03 -1.27 -3.09
N PHE A 89 -22.00 -2.51 -3.55
CA PHE A 89 -23.15 -3.18 -4.13
C PHE A 89 -23.93 -3.85 -3.00
N ILE A 90 -25.24 -3.70 -2.99
CA ILE A 90 -26.11 -4.31 -1.99
C ILE A 90 -26.95 -5.39 -2.68
N ASP A 91 -26.62 -6.65 -2.43
CA ASP A 91 -27.28 -7.80 -3.08
C ASP A 91 -28.79 -7.78 -2.92
N ALA A 92 -29.29 -7.49 -1.73
CA ALA A 92 -30.73 -7.41 -1.46
C ALA A 92 -31.46 -6.31 -2.26
N ALA A 93 -30.72 -5.28 -2.71
CA ALA A 93 -31.28 -4.20 -3.51
C ALA A 93 -30.94 -4.33 -5.01
N GLY A 94 -30.02 -5.21 -5.38
CA GLY A 94 -29.56 -5.40 -6.74
C GLY A 94 -28.90 -4.17 -7.36
N GLU A 95 -28.31 -3.27 -6.55
CA GLU A 95 -27.78 -2.02 -7.05
C GLU A 95 -26.55 -1.49 -6.27
N ILE A 96 -25.72 -0.71 -6.97
CA ILE A 96 -24.66 0.08 -6.37
C ILE A 96 -25.23 1.27 -5.59
N LYS A 97 -24.83 1.42 -4.35
CA LYS A 97 -25.22 2.55 -3.50
C LYS A 97 -24.22 3.70 -3.61
N THR A 98 -24.72 4.87 -4.02
CA THR A 98 -23.88 6.08 -4.20
C THR A 98 -23.86 6.98 -2.95
N LYS A 99 -24.72 6.75 -1.98
CA LYS A 99 -24.81 7.58 -0.77
C LYS A 99 -23.53 7.63 0.06
N PRO A 100 -22.80 6.52 0.30
CA PRO A 100 -21.53 6.59 1.04
C PRO A 100 -20.51 7.54 0.39
N THR A 101 -20.36 7.47 -0.93
CA THR A 101 -19.51 8.39 -1.69
C THR A 101 -19.96 9.83 -1.58
N GLN A 102 -21.28 10.08 -1.72
CA GLN A 102 -21.83 11.44 -1.57
C GLN A 102 -21.54 12.02 -0.18
N HIS A 103 -21.73 11.25 0.89
CA HIS A 103 -21.45 11.68 2.25
C HIS A 103 -19.96 11.93 2.47
N SER A 104 -19.09 11.07 1.97
CA SER A 104 -17.63 11.26 2.05
C SER A 104 -17.19 12.57 1.38
N VAL A 105 -17.73 12.86 0.19
CA VAL A 105 -17.45 14.13 -0.51
C VAL A 105 -18.03 15.33 0.24
N MET A 106 -19.23 15.21 0.80
CA MET A 106 -19.82 16.29 1.63
C MET A 106 -18.93 16.60 2.84
N THR A 107 -18.41 15.59 3.52
CA THR A 107 -17.49 15.75 4.65
C THR A 107 -16.17 16.43 4.20
N LEU A 108 -15.60 16.02 3.07
CA LEU A 108 -14.41 16.64 2.50
C LEU A 108 -14.64 18.14 2.20
N ARG A 109 -15.79 18.46 1.60
CA ARG A 109 -16.18 19.85 1.29
C ARG A 109 -16.43 20.68 2.53
N ALA A 110 -16.95 20.11 3.60
CA ALA A 110 -17.13 20.80 4.88
C ALA A 110 -15.78 21.24 5.49
N ILE A 111 -14.69 20.53 5.15
CA ILE A 111 -13.32 20.91 5.54
C ILE A 111 -12.73 21.99 4.59
N GLY A 112 -13.42 22.32 3.49
CA GLY A 112 -12.97 23.30 2.50
C GLY A 112 -12.11 22.74 1.37
N LEU A 113 -12.22 21.42 1.12
CA LEU A 113 -11.58 20.73 0.01
C LEU A 113 -12.61 20.21 -0.97
N ASP A 114 -12.55 20.63 -2.24
CA ASP A 114 -13.37 20.08 -3.31
C ASP A 114 -12.55 19.06 -4.12
N PRO A 115 -13.11 17.87 -4.40
CA PRO A 115 -12.42 16.90 -5.24
C PRO A 115 -12.45 17.35 -6.71
N ASP A 116 -11.30 17.27 -7.39
CA ASP A 116 -11.21 17.45 -8.84
C ASP A 116 -11.50 16.14 -9.58
N ILE A 117 -11.14 15.02 -8.95
CA ILE A 117 -11.33 13.66 -9.48
C ILE A 117 -11.89 12.77 -8.39
N LEU A 118 -12.86 11.91 -8.76
CA LEU A 118 -13.31 10.79 -7.94
C LEU A 118 -12.75 9.47 -8.49
N VAL A 119 -12.15 8.66 -7.63
CA VAL A 119 -11.81 7.27 -7.90
C VAL A 119 -12.70 6.39 -7.05
N CYS A 120 -13.64 5.72 -7.70
CA CYS A 120 -14.68 4.95 -7.04
C CYS A 120 -14.32 3.46 -7.04
N ARG A 121 -14.06 2.90 -5.87
CA ARG A 121 -13.88 1.45 -5.73
C ARG A 121 -15.20 0.75 -5.86
N THR A 122 -15.27 -0.25 -6.75
CA THR A 122 -16.42 -1.11 -6.98
C THR A 122 -16.06 -2.57 -6.71
N GLN A 123 -17.05 -3.35 -6.29
CA GLN A 123 -16.89 -4.79 -6.11
C GLN A 123 -16.73 -5.48 -7.47
N LEU A 124 -16.09 -6.65 -7.45
CA LEU A 124 -15.92 -7.48 -8.65
C LEU A 124 -17.29 -7.74 -9.33
N ASN A 125 -17.32 -7.60 -10.66
CA ASN A 125 -18.52 -7.75 -11.50
C ASN A 125 -19.63 -6.69 -11.33
N HIS A 126 -19.42 -5.68 -10.50
CA HIS A 126 -20.38 -4.59 -10.30
C HIS A 126 -19.81 -3.26 -10.79
N HIS A 127 -19.87 -3.06 -12.10
CA HIS A 127 -19.23 -1.92 -12.76
C HIS A 127 -20.03 -0.63 -12.67
N LEU A 128 -19.32 0.49 -12.68
CA LEU A 128 -19.86 1.84 -12.67
C LEU A 128 -20.57 2.14 -14.02
N THR A 129 -21.91 2.18 -13.99
CA THR A 129 -22.69 2.54 -15.18
C THR A 129 -22.62 4.03 -15.48
N ASN A 130 -22.88 4.42 -16.74
CA ASN A 130 -22.96 5.83 -17.12
C ASN A 130 -24.03 6.61 -16.32
N LYS A 131 -25.13 5.96 -15.98
CA LYS A 131 -26.20 6.55 -15.13
C LYS A 131 -25.65 6.85 -13.72
N THR A 132 -24.96 5.90 -13.12
CA THR A 132 -24.36 6.06 -11.78
C THR A 132 -23.25 7.10 -11.81
N ARG A 133 -22.42 7.13 -12.86
CA ARG A 133 -21.36 8.13 -13.08
C ARG A 133 -21.94 9.55 -13.11
N LYS A 134 -22.98 9.79 -13.93
CA LYS A 134 -23.66 11.09 -14.00
C LYS A 134 -24.30 11.51 -12.68
N LYS A 135 -24.88 10.54 -11.95
CA LYS A 135 -25.45 10.80 -10.62
C LYS A 135 -24.35 11.23 -9.62
N LEU A 136 -23.23 10.53 -9.58
CA LEU A 136 -22.09 10.91 -8.72
C LEU A 136 -21.55 12.29 -9.10
N ALA A 137 -21.34 12.54 -10.38
CA ALA A 137 -20.88 13.82 -10.89
C ALA A 137 -21.76 14.98 -10.38
N LEU A 138 -23.08 14.85 -10.49
CA LEU A 138 -24.04 15.86 -10.04
C LEU A 138 -23.97 16.08 -8.52
N PHE A 139 -24.03 15.01 -7.72
CA PHE A 139 -24.10 15.12 -6.26
C PHE A 139 -22.75 15.45 -5.60
N CYS A 140 -21.65 15.12 -6.25
CA CYS A 140 -20.30 15.37 -5.74
C CYS A 140 -19.65 16.62 -6.34
N ASN A 141 -20.36 17.35 -7.21
CA ASN A 141 -19.89 18.58 -7.87
C ASN A 141 -18.56 18.37 -8.63
N VAL A 142 -18.47 17.30 -9.40
CA VAL A 142 -17.35 17.00 -10.30
C VAL A 142 -17.87 16.79 -11.74
N GLU A 143 -17.00 17.00 -12.73
CA GLU A 143 -17.38 16.64 -14.10
C GLU A 143 -17.56 15.13 -14.24
N SER A 144 -18.48 14.68 -15.08
CA SER A 144 -18.75 13.25 -15.31
C SER A 144 -17.48 12.50 -15.78
N ASP A 145 -16.63 13.17 -16.57
CA ASP A 145 -15.37 12.63 -17.08
C ASP A 145 -14.24 12.59 -16.02
N ASN A 146 -14.49 13.12 -14.84
CA ASN A 146 -13.57 13.06 -13.71
C ASN A 146 -13.95 11.98 -12.69
N VAL A 147 -14.94 11.16 -13.00
CA VAL A 147 -15.34 10.02 -12.16
C VAL A 147 -14.76 8.73 -12.76
N PHE A 148 -13.81 8.14 -12.11
CA PHE A 148 -13.10 6.93 -12.52
C PHE A 148 -13.51 5.74 -11.67
N GLU A 149 -13.48 4.56 -12.27
CA GLU A 149 -13.73 3.29 -11.60
C GLU A 149 -12.42 2.60 -11.23
N SER A 150 -12.35 2.06 -10.02
CA SER A 150 -11.30 1.15 -9.56
C SER A 150 -11.96 -0.12 -9.04
N PRO A 151 -12.25 -1.10 -9.91
CA PRO A 151 -12.89 -2.35 -9.51
C PRO A 151 -11.95 -3.21 -8.67
N ASP A 152 -12.50 -4.10 -7.87
CA ASP A 152 -11.73 -5.16 -7.28
C ASP A 152 -11.12 -6.03 -8.38
N VAL A 153 -9.87 -6.42 -8.20
CA VAL A 153 -9.04 -7.13 -9.18
C VAL A 153 -8.27 -8.25 -8.51
N ASP A 154 -7.79 -9.21 -9.30
CA ASP A 154 -7.03 -10.37 -8.79
C ASP A 154 -5.67 -9.94 -8.20
N THR A 155 -5.09 -8.89 -8.72
CA THR A 155 -3.85 -8.30 -8.20
C THR A 155 -3.88 -6.78 -8.32
N ILE A 156 -3.37 -6.09 -7.27
CA ILE A 156 -3.29 -4.62 -7.26
C ILE A 156 -2.51 -4.05 -8.44
N TYR A 157 -1.65 -4.84 -9.07
CA TYR A 157 -0.87 -4.46 -10.26
C TYR A 157 -1.73 -4.22 -11.51
N GLU A 158 -3.00 -4.65 -11.51
CA GLU A 158 -3.95 -4.36 -12.58
C GLU A 158 -4.51 -2.94 -12.52
N ILE A 159 -4.60 -2.35 -11.32
CA ILE A 159 -5.23 -1.03 -11.12
C ILE A 159 -4.61 0.06 -12.01
N PRO A 160 -3.27 0.16 -12.16
CA PRO A 160 -2.69 1.15 -13.07
C PRO A 160 -3.15 0.99 -14.53
N LEU A 161 -3.34 -0.26 -15.01
CA LEU A 161 -3.86 -0.50 -16.36
C LEU A 161 -5.34 -0.14 -16.47
N VAL A 162 -6.14 -0.47 -15.47
CA VAL A 162 -7.56 -0.12 -15.41
C VAL A 162 -7.75 1.40 -15.48
N LEU A 163 -6.99 2.14 -14.70
CA LEU A 163 -7.03 3.60 -14.70
C LEU A 163 -6.49 4.20 -16.00
N TYR A 164 -5.38 3.67 -16.52
CA TYR A 164 -4.81 4.09 -17.79
C TYR A 164 -5.79 3.93 -18.94
N ASN A 165 -6.48 2.79 -19.04
CA ASN A 165 -7.46 2.50 -20.07
C ASN A 165 -8.67 3.45 -20.02
N GLN A 166 -9.01 3.98 -18.84
CA GLN A 166 -10.02 5.02 -18.67
C GLN A 166 -9.50 6.44 -18.99
N GLY A 167 -8.20 6.61 -19.25
CA GLY A 167 -7.57 7.92 -19.55
C GLY A 167 -7.29 8.77 -18.32
N PHE A 168 -7.12 8.16 -17.15
CA PHE A 168 -6.84 8.82 -15.89
C PHE A 168 -5.56 9.68 -15.94
N ASP A 169 -4.48 9.13 -16.53
CA ASP A 169 -3.23 9.83 -16.76
C ASP A 169 -3.38 11.08 -17.62
N LYS A 170 -4.20 10.97 -18.68
CA LYS A 170 -4.51 12.10 -19.58
C LYS A 170 -5.31 13.20 -18.85
N LYS A 171 -6.23 12.80 -17.97
CA LYS A 171 -7.03 13.75 -17.19
C LYS A 171 -6.15 14.51 -16.19
N ILE A 172 -5.30 13.80 -15.42
CA ILE A 172 -4.37 14.41 -14.47
C ILE A 172 -3.44 15.40 -15.18
N THR A 173 -2.78 14.97 -16.26
CA THR A 173 -1.85 15.84 -17.01
C THR A 173 -2.55 17.07 -17.58
N LYS A 174 -3.82 16.93 -18.03
CA LYS A 174 -4.62 18.06 -18.50
C LYS A 174 -4.94 19.03 -17.36
N LEU A 175 -5.39 18.56 -16.21
CA LEU A 175 -5.73 19.38 -15.04
C LEU A 175 -4.52 20.14 -14.49
N LEU A 176 -3.35 19.53 -14.47
CA LEU A 176 -2.10 20.13 -14.03
C LEU A 176 -1.37 20.91 -15.12
N GLY A 177 -1.93 21.05 -16.32
CA GLY A 177 -1.27 21.79 -17.42
C GLY A 177 0.05 21.16 -17.90
N ILE A 178 0.31 19.88 -17.56
CA ILE A 178 1.55 19.20 -17.91
C ILE A 178 1.55 18.85 -19.40
N LYS A 179 2.53 19.34 -20.14
CA LYS A 179 2.73 18.99 -21.55
C LYS A 179 3.13 17.51 -21.68
N LYS A 180 2.49 16.78 -22.60
CA LYS A 180 2.74 15.35 -22.84
C LYS A 180 4.23 15.04 -22.93
N THR A 181 4.67 14.14 -22.09
CA THR A 181 5.98 13.50 -22.18
C THR A 181 5.93 12.19 -22.97
N LYS A 182 7.10 11.61 -23.25
CA LYS A 182 7.34 10.46 -24.13
C LYS A 182 6.41 9.24 -23.88
N LYS A 183 6.19 8.40 -24.91
CA LYS A 183 5.39 7.16 -24.86
C LYS A 183 5.69 6.28 -23.64
N HIS A 184 4.65 5.83 -22.96
CA HIS A 184 4.69 5.02 -21.75
C HIS A 184 5.18 3.57 -22.03
N THR A 185 6.48 3.33 -22.02
CA THR A 185 7.06 1.98 -22.15
C THR A 185 6.73 1.08 -20.94
N LYS A 186 6.58 1.68 -19.76
CA LYS A 186 6.32 0.96 -18.50
C LYS A 186 4.94 0.29 -18.44
N ILE A 187 3.93 0.83 -19.14
CA ILE A 187 2.59 0.20 -19.20
C ILE A 187 2.64 -1.16 -19.93
N LYS A 188 3.45 -1.28 -20.99
CA LYS A 188 3.63 -2.57 -21.69
C LYS A 188 4.32 -3.62 -20.80
N TYR A 189 5.29 -3.19 -20.01
CA TYR A 189 5.94 -4.08 -19.04
C TYR A 189 4.92 -4.59 -18.00
N LEU A 190 4.11 -3.70 -17.46
CA LEU A 190 3.08 -4.04 -16.47
C LEU A 190 2.03 -5.01 -17.06
N ASP A 191 1.56 -4.79 -18.28
CA ASP A 191 0.63 -5.69 -18.98
C ASP A 191 1.25 -7.11 -19.13
N LYS A 192 2.53 -7.19 -19.52
CA LYS A 192 3.26 -8.47 -19.59
C LYS A 192 3.34 -9.14 -18.21
N ALA A 193 3.73 -8.39 -17.18
CA ALA A 193 3.85 -8.89 -15.81
C ALA A 193 2.52 -9.48 -15.29
N ILE A 194 1.41 -8.78 -15.52
CA ILE A 194 0.07 -9.25 -15.13
C ILE A 194 -0.32 -10.53 -15.87
N LYS A 195 -0.03 -10.63 -17.17
CA LYS A 195 -0.28 -11.86 -17.94
C LYS A 195 0.48 -13.06 -17.39
N THR A 196 1.75 -12.86 -17.04
CA THR A 196 2.57 -13.91 -16.40
C THR A 196 2.01 -14.28 -15.03
N TYR A 197 1.63 -13.29 -14.21
CA TYR A 197 1.02 -13.53 -12.90
C TYR A 197 -0.27 -14.38 -13.00
N LYS A 198 -1.14 -14.07 -13.97
CA LYS A 198 -2.42 -14.80 -14.16
C LYS A 198 -2.28 -16.19 -14.75
N SER A 199 -1.23 -16.44 -15.52
CA SER A 199 -1.03 -17.69 -16.24
C SER A 199 0.43 -18.13 -16.21
N PRO A 200 0.99 -18.39 -15.01
CA PRO A 200 2.36 -18.85 -14.86
C PRO A 200 2.50 -20.29 -15.32
N LYS A 201 3.67 -20.62 -15.94
CA LYS A 201 3.95 -21.97 -16.46
C LYS A 201 4.45 -22.94 -15.41
N LYS A 202 4.97 -22.43 -14.30
CA LYS A 202 5.55 -23.24 -13.21
C LYS A 202 4.80 -22.97 -11.92
N SER A 203 5.03 -23.81 -10.93
CA SER A 203 4.53 -23.63 -9.57
C SER A 203 5.58 -24.11 -8.58
N VAL A 204 5.81 -23.32 -7.53
CA VAL A 204 6.69 -23.67 -6.42
C VAL A 204 5.95 -23.41 -5.10
N THR A 205 6.29 -24.18 -4.07
CA THR A 205 5.73 -24.05 -2.72
C THR A 205 6.84 -23.64 -1.74
N ILE A 206 6.71 -22.47 -1.12
CA ILE A 206 7.66 -21.97 -0.14
C ILE A 206 7.04 -22.03 1.26
N ALA A 207 7.72 -22.70 2.17
CA ALA A 207 7.34 -22.69 3.58
C ALA A 207 7.86 -21.42 4.25
N ILE A 208 6.97 -20.62 4.82
CA ILE A 208 7.34 -19.47 5.68
C ILE A 208 7.22 -19.93 7.13
N CYS A 209 8.36 -20.07 7.80
CA CYS A 209 8.46 -20.49 9.18
C CYS A 209 8.53 -19.28 10.11
N GLY A 210 7.39 -18.92 10.71
CA GLY A 210 7.26 -17.70 11.51
C GLY A 210 6.29 -17.85 12.67
N LYS A 211 6.22 -16.82 13.52
CA LYS A 211 5.34 -16.77 14.71
C LYS A 211 4.07 -15.91 14.53
N TYR A 212 3.92 -15.24 13.39
CA TYR A 212 2.79 -14.34 13.12
C TYR A 212 1.89 -14.87 12.00
N ASN A 213 1.71 -16.20 11.91
CA ASN A 213 0.97 -16.84 10.82
C ASN A 213 -0.52 -16.45 10.78
N SER A 214 -1.08 -15.95 11.90
CA SER A 214 -2.43 -15.38 11.95
C SER A 214 -2.50 -13.90 11.49
N LEU A 215 -1.34 -13.22 11.38
CA LEU A 215 -1.21 -11.82 10.98
C LEU A 215 -0.45 -11.72 9.65
N HIS A 216 -1.08 -12.10 8.55
CA HIS A 216 -0.46 -12.09 7.21
C HIS A 216 0.09 -10.72 6.82
N ASP A 217 -0.49 -9.63 7.33
CA ASP A 217 -0.01 -8.27 7.08
C ASP A 217 1.41 -8.01 7.58
N ALA A 218 1.86 -8.73 8.63
CA ALA A 218 3.23 -8.63 9.12
C ALA A 218 4.27 -9.07 8.08
N TYR A 219 3.86 -9.92 7.14
CA TYR A 219 4.73 -10.48 6.09
C TYR A 219 4.40 -9.97 4.69
N LYS A 220 3.58 -8.92 4.57
CA LYS A 220 3.11 -8.42 3.27
C LYS A 220 4.24 -8.12 2.29
N SER A 221 5.32 -7.48 2.74
CA SER A 221 6.48 -7.19 1.88
C SER A 221 7.17 -8.45 1.36
N ILE A 222 7.19 -9.53 2.14
CA ILE A 222 7.72 -10.83 1.71
C ILE A 222 6.81 -11.47 0.67
N LEU A 223 5.50 -11.42 0.90
CA LEU A 223 4.51 -11.94 -0.04
C LEU A 223 4.56 -11.20 -1.38
N GLU A 224 4.66 -9.87 -1.36
CA GLU A 224 4.83 -9.07 -2.57
C GLU A 224 6.15 -9.37 -3.28
N ALA A 225 7.25 -9.58 -2.54
CA ALA A 225 8.53 -9.99 -3.12
C ALA A 225 8.42 -11.36 -3.82
N PHE A 226 7.67 -12.30 -3.27
CA PHE A 226 7.40 -13.58 -3.93
C PHE A 226 6.54 -13.43 -5.19
N ILE A 227 5.57 -12.52 -5.21
CA ILE A 227 4.80 -12.21 -6.41
C ILE A 227 5.74 -11.68 -7.50
N HIS A 228 6.62 -10.73 -7.19
CA HIS A 228 7.60 -10.19 -8.13
C HIS A 228 8.56 -11.27 -8.65
N ALA A 229 9.11 -12.08 -7.75
CA ALA A 229 9.99 -13.19 -8.12
C ALA A 229 9.27 -14.21 -9.00
N GLY A 230 8.01 -14.51 -8.68
CA GLY A 230 7.17 -15.40 -9.48
C GLY A 230 6.94 -14.88 -10.89
N ILE A 231 6.65 -13.60 -11.05
CA ILE A 231 6.48 -12.94 -12.36
C ILE A 231 7.77 -13.06 -13.20
N GLU A 232 8.93 -12.76 -12.60
CA GLU A 232 10.21 -12.81 -13.32
C GLU A 232 10.63 -14.24 -13.70
N ASN A 233 10.23 -15.25 -12.93
CA ASN A 233 10.58 -16.66 -13.16
C ASN A 233 9.47 -17.48 -13.83
N ASP A 234 8.37 -16.84 -14.25
CA ASP A 234 7.19 -17.49 -14.85
C ASP A 234 6.65 -18.62 -13.95
N ALA A 235 6.55 -18.33 -12.63
CA ALA A 235 6.18 -19.29 -11.60
C ALA A 235 5.12 -18.73 -10.64
N LYS A 236 4.14 -19.56 -10.30
CA LYS A 236 3.25 -19.29 -9.16
C LYS A 236 3.96 -19.69 -7.87
N VAL A 237 4.07 -18.79 -6.93
CA VAL A 237 4.59 -19.09 -5.60
C VAL A 237 3.42 -19.36 -4.66
N ASN A 238 3.29 -20.62 -4.21
CA ASN A 238 2.35 -20.98 -3.18
C ASN A 238 3.03 -20.86 -1.82
N ILE A 239 2.33 -20.27 -0.86
CA ILE A 239 2.86 -20.09 0.49
C ILE A 239 2.28 -21.15 1.42
N LYS A 240 3.16 -21.85 2.10
CA LYS A 240 2.82 -22.78 3.18
C LYS A 240 3.27 -22.17 4.50
N TRP A 241 2.31 -21.80 5.32
CA TRP A 241 2.59 -21.22 6.62
C TRP A 241 2.93 -22.32 7.63
N ILE A 242 4.04 -22.17 8.35
CA ILE A 242 4.46 -23.05 9.43
C ILE A 242 4.64 -22.22 10.68
N ASP A 243 3.79 -22.46 11.68
CA ASP A 243 3.94 -21.89 13.00
C ASP A 243 5.10 -22.56 13.73
N THR A 244 6.12 -21.76 14.06
CA THR A 244 7.35 -22.29 14.65
C THR A 244 7.17 -22.67 16.13
N GLU A 245 6.23 -22.05 16.86
CA GLU A 245 5.90 -22.46 18.24
C GLU A 245 5.19 -23.81 18.27
N ASP A 246 4.26 -24.02 17.33
CA ASP A 246 3.56 -25.32 17.19
C ASP A 246 4.51 -26.41 16.71
N PHE A 247 5.44 -26.07 15.81
CA PHE A 247 6.40 -27.00 15.27
C PHE A 247 7.39 -27.48 16.37
N GLU A 248 7.95 -26.57 17.19
CA GLU A 248 8.85 -26.95 18.29
C GLU A 248 8.18 -27.85 19.34
N ARG A 249 6.86 -27.67 19.55
CA ARG A 249 6.10 -28.52 20.51
C ARG A 249 5.82 -29.93 19.99
N LYS A 250 5.53 -30.05 18.70
CA LYS A 250 5.02 -31.32 18.09
C LYS A 250 6.08 -32.11 17.35
N LEU A 251 7.17 -31.48 16.91
CA LEU A 251 8.26 -32.05 16.13
C LEU A 251 7.79 -32.86 14.90
N ASN A 252 6.74 -32.36 14.24
CA ASN A 252 6.14 -33.05 13.10
C ASN A 252 6.76 -32.57 11.78
N TYR A 253 7.80 -33.19 11.32
CA TYR A 253 8.49 -32.88 10.07
C TYR A 253 7.65 -33.12 8.80
N SER A 254 6.50 -33.76 8.90
CA SER A 254 5.60 -33.92 7.74
C SER A 254 5.06 -32.57 7.23
N VAL A 255 5.14 -31.52 8.04
CA VAL A 255 4.80 -30.14 7.63
C VAL A 255 5.69 -29.65 6.49
N PHE A 256 6.89 -30.19 6.32
CA PHE A 256 7.81 -29.84 5.23
C PHE A 256 7.66 -30.72 3.97
N LYS A 257 6.69 -31.62 3.92
CA LYS A 257 6.42 -32.37 2.69
C LYS A 257 5.89 -31.47 1.58
N ASN A 258 6.37 -31.73 0.36
CA ASN A 258 5.96 -31.04 -0.87
C ASN A 258 6.23 -29.53 -0.84
N ILE A 259 7.38 -29.13 -0.31
CA ILE A 259 7.89 -27.75 -0.39
C ILE A 259 9.14 -27.72 -1.27
N ASP A 260 9.35 -26.58 -1.94
CA ASP A 260 10.51 -26.34 -2.80
C ASP A 260 11.54 -25.41 -2.14
N GLY A 261 11.20 -24.84 -1.01
CA GLY A 261 12.11 -23.97 -0.25
C GLY A 261 11.53 -23.56 1.11
N ILE A 262 12.42 -23.12 2.01
CA ILE A 262 12.09 -22.60 3.33
C ILE A 262 12.55 -21.16 3.45
N LEU A 263 11.66 -20.29 3.95
CA LEU A 263 12.00 -18.92 4.33
C LEU A 263 11.76 -18.73 5.83
N ILE A 264 12.78 -18.22 6.53
CA ILE A 264 12.65 -17.77 7.91
C ILE A 264 12.70 -16.24 7.93
N PRO A 265 11.58 -15.58 8.27
CA PRO A 265 11.52 -14.12 8.30
C PRO A 265 12.21 -13.54 9.54
N GLY A 266 12.44 -12.23 9.50
CA GLY A 266 12.88 -11.47 10.66
C GLY A 266 11.86 -11.50 11.81
N GLY A 267 12.30 -11.15 13.00
CA GLY A 267 11.45 -11.05 14.19
C GLY A 267 12.28 -10.82 15.44
N PHE A 268 11.60 -10.43 16.53
CA PHE A 268 12.21 -10.20 17.83
C PHE A 268 11.57 -11.09 18.90
N GLY A 269 12.32 -11.36 19.97
CA GLY A 269 11.86 -12.14 21.12
C GLY A 269 12.02 -13.66 20.97
N TYR A 270 11.91 -14.35 22.07
CA TYR A 270 12.30 -15.78 22.22
C TYR A 270 11.29 -16.78 21.68
N ARG A 271 10.03 -16.40 21.43
CA ARG A 271 8.99 -17.34 21.02
C ARG A 271 9.26 -17.93 19.64
N GLY A 272 9.19 -19.25 19.53
CA GLY A 272 9.36 -20.00 18.31
C GLY A 272 10.77 -19.97 17.72
N ILE A 273 11.81 -19.64 18.53
CA ILE A 273 13.21 -19.65 18.08
C ILE A 273 13.66 -21.10 17.84
N GLU A 274 13.42 -22.01 18.79
CA GLU A 274 13.79 -23.40 18.62
C GLU A 274 13.15 -24.04 17.38
N GLY A 275 11.88 -23.74 17.13
CA GLY A 275 11.21 -24.20 15.91
C GLY A 275 11.82 -23.66 14.63
N LYS A 276 12.38 -22.43 14.64
CA LYS A 276 13.13 -21.87 13.50
C LYS A 276 14.49 -22.54 13.33
N ILE A 277 15.21 -22.82 14.43
CA ILE A 277 16.45 -23.54 14.43
C ILE A 277 16.26 -24.93 13.81
N LEU A 278 15.26 -25.69 14.30
CA LEU A 278 14.90 -27.00 13.77
C LEU A 278 14.51 -26.96 12.29
N ALA A 279 13.81 -25.92 11.85
CA ALA A 279 13.47 -25.74 10.43
C ALA A 279 14.72 -25.43 9.58
N THR A 280 15.69 -24.67 10.11
CA THR A 280 16.96 -24.38 9.46
C THR A 280 17.80 -25.65 9.34
N GLN A 281 17.91 -26.43 10.41
CA GLN A 281 18.58 -27.73 10.43
C GLN A 281 17.95 -28.68 9.42
N HIS A 282 16.62 -28.78 9.41
CA HIS A 282 15.90 -29.64 8.44
C HIS A 282 16.18 -29.23 6.99
N ALA A 283 16.23 -27.92 6.69
CA ALA A 283 16.58 -27.42 5.36
C ALA A 283 17.99 -27.87 4.94
N ARG A 284 18.98 -27.73 5.83
CA ARG A 284 20.36 -28.13 5.59
C ARG A 284 20.50 -29.63 5.36
N GLU A 285 19.95 -30.44 6.26
CA GLU A 285 20.06 -31.89 6.22
C GLU A 285 19.37 -32.54 4.99
N ASN A 286 18.31 -31.88 4.50
CA ASN A 286 17.55 -32.39 3.35
C ASN A 286 17.84 -31.62 2.05
N ASN A 287 18.88 -30.77 2.01
CA ASN A 287 19.26 -29.94 0.85
C ASN A 287 18.07 -29.13 0.29
N ILE A 288 17.20 -28.59 1.16
CA ILE A 288 16.10 -27.75 0.77
C ILE A 288 16.61 -26.30 0.63
N PRO A 289 16.33 -25.61 -0.50
CA PRO A 289 16.65 -24.19 -0.65
C PRO A 289 16.17 -23.36 0.52
N PHE A 290 17.07 -22.53 1.08
CA PHE A 290 16.82 -21.79 2.31
C PHE A 290 17.10 -20.30 2.12
N LEU A 291 16.22 -19.45 2.68
CA LEU A 291 16.43 -18.01 2.79
C LEU A 291 16.14 -17.53 4.21
N GLY A 292 17.13 -17.00 4.90
CA GLY A 292 17.00 -16.34 6.19
C GLY A 292 17.03 -14.83 6.06
N ILE A 293 16.07 -14.12 6.68
CA ILE A 293 16.02 -12.66 6.72
C ILE A 293 16.24 -12.18 8.15
N CYS A 294 17.22 -11.29 8.41
CA CYS A 294 17.53 -10.74 9.73
C CYS A 294 17.78 -11.88 10.74
N LEU A 295 16.86 -12.12 11.67
CA LEU A 295 16.94 -13.22 12.61
C LEU A 295 17.14 -14.59 11.92
N GLY A 296 16.44 -14.84 10.83
CA GLY A 296 16.59 -16.09 10.06
C GLY A 296 18.01 -16.26 9.48
N MET A 297 18.67 -15.18 9.10
CA MET A 297 20.06 -15.20 8.68
C MET A 297 20.99 -15.50 9.86
N GLN A 298 20.76 -14.87 11.03
CA GLN A 298 21.57 -15.10 12.24
C GLN A 298 21.52 -16.57 12.66
N LEU A 299 20.33 -17.15 12.72
CA LEU A 299 20.13 -18.57 13.06
C LEU A 299 20.86 -19.53 12.11
N PHE A 300 21.03 -19.16 10.86
CA PHE A 300 21.82 -19.96 9.91
C PHE A 300 23.31 -19.97 10.24
N PHE A 301 23.88 -18.85 10.67
CA PHE A 301 25.30 -18.74 11.00
C PHE A 301 25.62 -19.36 12.36
N ASP A 302 24.82 -19.14 13.39
CA ASP A 302 25.03 -19.72 14.73
C ASP A 302 25.08 -21.25 14.67
N PHE A 303 24.29 -21.85 13.77
CA PHE A 303 24.26 -23.31 13.57
C PHE A 303 25.46 -23.84 12.75
N SER A 304 26.13 -23.00 11.98
CA SER A 304 27.31 -23.41 11.20
C SER A 304 28.58 -23.50 12.08
N GLU A 305 28.65 -22.71 13.15
CA GLU A 305 29.79 -22.73 14.08
C GLU A 305 29.80 -23.96 14.99
N GLU A 306 28.63 -24.41 15.50
CA GLU A 306 28.53 -25.65 16.26
C GLU A 306 28.83 -26.91 15.41
N GLY A 307 28.51 -26.89 14.11
CA GLY A 307 28.82 -27.99 13.18
C GLY A 307 30.26 -28.01 12.66
N MET A 308 31.07 -26.98 12.94
CA MET A 308 32.50 -26.98 12.60
C MET A 308 33.39 -27.29 13.80
N ALA A 309 32.82 -27.50 14.98
CA ALA A 309 33.55 -27.85 16.21
C ALA A 309 33.56 -29.38 16.49
N GLU A 310 32.92 -30.20 15.67
CA GLU A 310 33.03 -31.65 15.60
C GLU A 310 33.80 -32.07 14.31
#